data_ac387a2b5fd72d468d2df4be79411757
#
_entry.id   ac387a2b5fd72d468d2df4be79411757
#
_cell.length_a   1.000
_cell.length_b   1.000
_cell.length_c   1.000
_cell.angle_alpha   90.00
_cell.angle_beta   90.00
_cell.angle_gamma   90.00
#
_symmetry.space_group_name_H-M   'P 1'
#
loop_
_entity.id
_entity.type
_entity.pdbx_description
1 polymer ?
#
loop_
_entity_poly.entity_id
_entity_poly.type
_entity_poly.pdbx_seq_one_letter_code
_entity_poly.pdbx_strand_id
1 'polypeptide(L)'
;MPNLEKLVAVIRSREISLTLFYQQMAQCKAIYDKHAETIMGNMDSVVFLGGRESSTIKEISENWLGKSTIYMQTDGRSKGQSESYNLNTQRLGRELMTPAELATMPGDRCILQLRGLPPFYSPKYDLKQHPNYKYTAEADQVKNAFSLDKLINRRRRPGLNEACEVYEADGTDTGPIGEDEDILNYDDVDDPDAYV
;
A
#
# COMPACT_ATOMS: atom_id res chain seq x y z
N MET A 1 -9.62 7.38 7.11
CA MET A 1 -9.25 8.76 6.80
C MET A 1 -10.35 9.34 5.92
N PRO A 2 -11.09 10.36 6.34
CA PRO A 2 -12.15 10.95 5.53
C PRO A 2 -11.54 11.66 4.30
N ASN A 3 -12.25 11.66 3.18
CA ASN A 3 -11.85 12.31 1.92
C ASN A 3 -10.49 11.87 1.33
N LEU A 4 -10.07 10.63 1.58
CA LEU A 4 -8.80 10.12 1.07
C LEU A 4 -8.74 10.16 -0.47
N GLU A 5 -9.85 9.94 -1.15
CA GLU A 5 -9.96 9.99 -2.61
C GLU A 5 -9.61 11.37 -3.18
N LYS A 6 -10.02 12.44 -2.49
CA LYS A 6 -9.69 13.83 -2.88
C LYS A 6 -8.22 14.13 -2.60
N LEU A 7 -7.74 13.69 -1.44
CA LEU A 7 -6.34 13.87 -1.05
C LEU A 7 -5.41 13.22 -2.07
N VAL A 8 -5.64 11.95 -2.42
CA VAL A 8 -4.81 11.21 -3.38
C VAL A 8 -4.77 11.88 -4.75
N ALA A 9 -5.88 12.51 -5.18
CA ALA A 9 -5.91 13.22 -6.45
C ALA A 9 -5.05 14.50 -6.46
N VAL A 10 -4.89 15.16 -5.31
CA VAL A 10 -4.23 16.47 -5.22
C VAL A 10 -2.77 16.38 -4.78
N ILE A 11 -2.40 15.44 -3.91
CA ILE A 11 -1.06 15.35 -3.31
C ILE A 11 0.07 15.22 -4.35
N ARG A 12 -0.24 14.63 -5.51
CA ARG A 12 0.71 14.49 -6.61
C ARG A 12 1.27 15.84 -7.09
N SER A 13 0.42 16.85 -7.18
CA SER A 13 0.84 18.20 -7.59
C SER A 13 1.65 18.93 -6.51
N ARG A 14 1.67 18.39 -5.29
CA ARG A 14 2.35 18.98 -4.13
C ARG A 14 3.59 18.19 -3.71
N GLU A 15 4.08 17.27 -4.55
CA GLU A 15 5.26 16.43 -4.30
C GLU A 15 5.15 15.60 -3.00
N ILE A 16 3.92 15.27 -2.60
CA ILE A 16 3.65 14.43 -1.44
C ILE A 16 3.44 13.00 -1.91
N SER A 17 4.17 12.05 -1.35
CA SER A 17 3.98 10.62 -1.59
C SER A 17 3.08 10.00 -0.51
N LEU A 18 2.20 9.09 -0.94
CA LEU A 18 1.34 8.31 -0.07
C LEU A 18 1.53 6.83 -0.36
N THR A 19 1.74 6.05 0.68
CA THR A 19 1.80 4.59 0.59
C THR A 19 0.70 3.99 1.45
N LEU A 20 -0.16 3.18 0.82
CA LEU A 20 -1.28 2.51 1.48
C LEU A 20 -1.00 1.00 1.54
N PHE A 21 -1.31 0.39 2.67
CA PHE A 21 -1.20 -1.04 2.89
C PHE A 21 -2.57 -1.63 3.19
N TYR A 22 -2.97 -2.62 2.39
CA TYR A 22 -4.20 -3.38 2.59
C TYR A 22 -3.87 -4.87 2.67
N GLN A 23 -4.55 -5.57 3.56
CA GLN A 23 -4.50 -7.03 3.56
C GLN A 23 -5.30 -7.61 2.39
N GLN A 24 -6.39 -6.95 2.04
CA GLN A 24 -7.33 -7.39 1.00
C GLN A 24 -8.00 -6.17 0.35
N MET A 25 -8.33 -6.28 -0.93
CA MET A 25 -9.11 -5.26 -1.64
C MET A 25 -10.49 -5.04 -1.03
N ALA A 26 -11.07 -6.09 -0.45
CA ALA A 26 -12.34 -6.02 0.26
C ALA A 26 -12.32 -5.01 1.42
N GLN A 27 -11.18 -4.84 2.12
CA GLN A 27 -11.04 -3.83 3.18
C GLN A 27 -11.14 -2.41 2.62
N CYS A 28 -10.47 -2.16 1.50
CA CYS A 28 -10.54 -0.85 0.86
C CYS A 28 -11.98 -0.52 0.44
N LYS A 29 -12.66 -1.49 -0.19
CA LYS A 29 -14.07 -1.36 -0.60
C LYS A 29 -15.01 -1.18 0.59
N ALA A 30 -14.78 -1.88 1.70
CA ALA A 30 -15.59 -1.74 2.91
C ALA A 30 -15.48 -0.37 3.58
N ILE A 31 -14.29 0.25 3.50
CA ILE A 31 -14.04 1.56 4.13
C ILE A 31 -14.46 2.72 3.22
N TYR A 32 -14.18 2.61 1.91
CA TYR A 32 -14.31 3.71 0.96
C TYR A 32 -15.41 3.52 -0.09
N ASP A 33 -16.11 2.36 -0.07
CA ASP A 33 -17.19 2.00 -1.00
C ASP A 33 -16.83 2.35 -2.46
N LYS A 34 -17.61 3.19 -3.12
CA LYS A 34 -17.39 3.62 -4.52
C LYS A 34 -16.07 4.39 -4.74
N HIS A 35 -15.54 5.01 -3.70
CA HIS A 35 -14.29 5.77 -3.79
C HIS A 35 -13.04 4.88 -3.81
N ALA A 36 -13.16 3.60 -3.45
CA ALA A 36 -12.04 2.66 -3.48
C ALA A 36 -11.41 2.54 -4.88
N GLU A 37 -12.21 2.51 -5.93
CA GLU A 37 -11.72 2.44 -7.31
C GLU A 37 -10.98 3.71 -7.72
N THR A 38 -11.46 4.88 -7.28
CA THR A 38 -10.78 6.17 -7.50
C THR A 38 -9.42 6.21 -6.80
N ILE A 39 -9.35 5.73 -5.55
CA ILE A 39 -8.10 5.65 -4.80
C ILE A 39 -7.09 4.76 -5.53
N MET A 40 -7.51 3.54 -5.90
CA MET A 40 -6.64 2.60 -6.61
C MET A 40 -6.20 3.10 -7.97
N GLY A 41 -7.10 3.74 -8.74
CA GLY A 41 -6.80 4.30 -10.06
C GLY A 41 -5.80 5.46 -10.04
N ASN A 42 -5.66 6.14 -8.92
CA ASN A 42 -4.69 7.22 -8.73
C ASN A 42 -3.31 6.73 -8.26
N MET A 43 -3.15 5.44 -7.91
CA MET A 43 -1.85 4.89 -7.55
C MET A 43 -0.99 4.66 -8.79
N ASP A 44 0.23 5.17 -8.77
CA ASP A 44 1.18 4.96 -9.88
C ASP A 44 1.95 3.63 -9.74
N SER A 45 2.08 3.14 -8.52
CA SER A 45 2.78 1.91 -8.21
C SER A 45 1.92 1.01 -7.34
N VAL A 46 1.79 -0.26 -7.71
CA VAL A 46 1.08 -1.26 -6.94
C VAL A 46 1.97 -2.47 -6.75
N VAL A 47 2.05 -2.96 -5.51
CA VAL A 47 2.85 -4.13 -5.15
C VAL A 47 1.93 -5.19 -4.55
N PHE A 48 1.89 -6.36 -5.18
CA PHE A 48 1.22 -7.54 -4.64
C PHE A 48 2.25 -8.47 -3.99
N LEU A 49 2.11 -8.65 -2.70
CA LEU A 49 3.03 -9.47 -1.90
C LEU A 49 2.55 -10.92 -1.70
N GLY A 50 1.48 -11.29 -2.37
CA GLY A 50 0.83 -12.59 -2.20
C GLY A 50 -0.42 -12.49 -1.32
N GLY A 51 -1.32 -13.45 -1.49
CA GLY A 51 -2.57 -13.54 -0.76
C GLY A 51 -3.46 -14.63 -1.36
N ARG A 52 -4.54 -14.98 -0.67
CA ARG A 52 -5.50 -16.02 -1.12
C ARG A 52 -6.92 -15.49 -1.26
N GLU A 53 -7.12 -14.21 -1.04
CA GLU A 53 -8.45 -13.61 -1.14
C GLU A 53 -8.87 -13.52 -2.60
N SER A 54 -9.98 -14.16 -2.94
CA SER A 54 -10.39 -14.42 -4.32
C SER A 54 -10.68 -13.15 -5.12
N SER A 55 -11.25 -12.12 -4.50
CA SER A 55 -11.57 -10.86 -5.19
C SER A 55 -10.30 -10.08 -5.54
N THR A 56 -9.31 -10.07 -4.63
CA THR A 56 -8.00 -9.46 -4.88
C THR A 56 -7.25 -10.19 -6.00
N ILE A 57 -7.20 -11.53 -5.93
CA ILE A 57 -6.52 -12.36 -6.95
C ILE A 57 -7.14 -12.16 -8.33
N LYS A 58 -8.48 -12.15 -8.40
CA LYS A 58 -9.21 -11.92 -9.65
C LYS A 58 -8.92 -10.54 -10.22
N GLU A 59 -8.97 -9.51 -9.40
CA GLU A 59 -8.66 -8.14 -9.79
C GLU A 59 -7.24 -8.02 -10.36
N ILE A 60 -6.26 -8.65 -9.71
CA ILE A 60 -4.87 -8.66 -10.17
C ILE A 60 -4.72 -9.39 -11.50
N SER A 61 -5.31 -10.59 -11.62
CA SER A 61 -5.23 -11.39 -12.83
C SER A 61 -5.85 -10.70 -14.04
N GLU A 62 -7.07 -10.19 -13.87
CA GLU A 62 -7.87 -9.66 -14.98
C GLU A 62 -7.50 -8.21 -15.35
N ASN A 63 -7.32 -7.34 -14.35
CA ASN A 63 -7.21 -5.90 -14.57
C ASN A 63 -5.77 -5.40 -14.51
N TRP A 64 -4.91 -5.98 -13.65
CA TRP A 64 -3.54 -5.49 -13.52
C TRP A 64 -2.56 -6.19 -14.45
N LEU A 65 -2.63 -7.52 -14.51
CA LEU A 65 -1.75 -8.30 -15.38
C LEU A 65 -2.27 -8.36 -16.81
N GLY A 66 -3.59 -8.47 -16.96
CA GLY A 66 -4.23 -8.58 -18.26
C GLY A 66 -3.96 -9.90 -18.98
N LYS A 67 -4.16 -9.88 -20.30
CA LYS A 67 -4.07 -11.08 -21.14
C LYS A 67 -2.95 -10.95 -22.15
N SER A 68 -2.24 -12.05 -22.38
CA SER A 68 -1.28 -12.21 -23.47
C SER A 68 -1.88 -13.11 -24.54
N THR A 69 -1.47 -12.90 -25.79
CA THR A 69 -1.87 -13.75 -26.91
C THR A 69 -1.01 -15.00 -26.97
N ILE A 70 -1.62 -16.15 -26.90
CA ILE A 70 -0.96 -17.44 -27.19
C ILE A 70 -1.43 -17.94 -28.56
N TYR A 71 -0.51 -18.59 -29.27
CA TYR A 71 -0.79 -19.28 -30.52
C TYR A 71 -0.93 -20.76 -30.23
N MET A 72 -2.11 -21.32 -30.48
CA MET A 72 -2.34 -22.76 -30.42
C MET A 72 -2.31 -23.31 -31.83
N GLN A 73 -1.39 -24.21 -32.08
CA GLN A 73 -1.27 -24.91 -33.36
C GLN A 73 -1.73 -26.34 -33.19
N THR A 74 -2.73 -26.74 -33.94
CA THR A 74 -3.25 -28.09 -33.92
C THR A 74 -2.93 -28.75 -35.26
N ASP A 75 -2.15 -29.80 -35.21
CA ASP A 75 -1.80 -30.62 -36.37
C ASP A 75 -2.76 -31.79 -36.47
N GLY A 76 -3.57 -31.81 -37.50
CA GLY A 76 -4.45 -32.93 -37.84
C GLY A 76 -3.83 -33.80 -38.95
N ARG A 77 -3.45 -35.03 -38.68
CA ARG A 77 -3.06 -36.03 -39.68
C ARG A 77 -4.18 -37.05 -39.86
N SER A 78 -4.73 -37.14 -41.06
CA SER A 78 -5.60 -38.22 -41.44
C SER A 78 -4.82 -39.27 -42.22
N LYS A 79 -4.78 -40.51 -41.72
CA LYS A 79 -4.24 -41.68 -42.41
C LYS A 79 -5.42 -42.37 -43.12
N GLY A 80 -5.76 -41.91 -44.30
CA GLY A 80 -6.71 -42.54 -45.21
C GLY A 80 -6.07 -42.79 -46.58
N GLN A 81 -6.85 -43.21 -47.57
CA GLN A 81 -6.40 -43.44 -48.97
C GLN A 81 -5.82 -42.21 -49.65
N SER A 82 -6.02 -41.02 -49.08
CA SER A 82 -5.31 -39.76 -49.36
C SER A 82 -4.83 -39.14 -48.03
N GLU A 83 -3.52 -38.95 -47.87
CA GLU A 83 -2.95 -38.25 -46.74
C GLU A 83 -3.36 -36.76 -46.83
N SER A 84 -4.09 -36.27 -45.86
CA SER A 84 -4.38 -34.86 -45.73
C SER A 84 -3.76 -34.30 -44.46
N TYR A 85 -3.00 -33.26 -44.60
CA TYR A 85 -2.41 -32.47 -43.52
C TYR A 85 -3.17 -31.18 -43.34
N ASN A 86 -3.73 -30.98 -42.17
CA ASN A 86 -4.42 -29.73 -41.81
C ASN A 86 -3.73 -29.09 -40.65
N LEU A 87 -3.21 -27.88 -40.89
CA LEU A 87 -2.60 -27.02 -39.88
C LEU A 87 -3.59 -25.94 -39.49
N ASN A 88 -4.12 -26.03 -38.27
CA ASN A 88 -5.02 -25.00 -37.75
C ASN A 88 -4.31 -24.19 -36.69
N THR A 89 -4.15 -22.89 -36.94
CA THR A 89 -3.53 -21.94 -35.98
C THR A 89 -4.61 -21.06 -35.39
N GLN A 90 -4.83 -21.16 -34.10
CA GLN A 90 -5.75 -20.32 -33.35
C GLN A 90 -5.00 -19.35 -32.46
N ARG A 91 -5.47 -18.12 -32.39
CA ARG A 91 -5.01 -17.12 -31.42
C ARG A 91 -5.96 -17.11 -30.25
N LEU A 92 -5.44 -17.40 -29.06
CA LEU A 92 -6.21 -17.38 -27.82
C LEU A 92 -5.60 -16.34 -26.87
N GLY A 93 -6.47 -15.57 -26.18
CA GLY A 93 -6.04 -14.74 -25.08
C GLY A 93 -5.91 -15.57 -23.81
N ARG A 94 -4.72 -15.63 -23.24
CA ARG A 94 -4.49 -16.21 -21.91
C ARG A 94 -4.11 -15.11 -20.93
N GLU A 95 -4.61 -15.15 -19.72
CA GLU A 95 -4.15 -14.31 -18.62
C GLU A 95 -2.65 -14.52 -18.38
N LEU A 96 -1.89 -13.45 -18.15
CA LEU A 96 -0.45 -13.55 -17.88
C LEU A 96 -0.16 -14.46 -16.69
N MET A 97 -0.96 -14.33 -15.62
CA MET A 97 -1.04 -15.28 -14.52
C MET A 97 -2.51 -15.51 -14.19
N THR A 98 -2.89 -16.77 -14.16
CA THR A 98 -4.25 -17.15 -13.78
C THR A 98 -4.48 -16.96 -12.28
N PRO A 99 -5.72 -16.86 -11.82
CA PRO A 99 -6.02 -16.78 -10.39
C PRO A 99 -5.43 -17.94 -9.58
N ALA A 100 -5.36 -19.13 -10.16
CA ALA A 100 -4.75 -20.31 -9.52
C ALA A 100 -3.23 -20.16 -9.36
N GLU A 101 -2.54 -19.65 -10.37
CA GLU A 101 -1.10 -19.38 -10.32
C GLU A 101 -0.78 -18.28 -9.29
N LEU A 102 -1.61 -17.23 -9.20
CA LEU A 102 -1.47 -16.19 -8.18
C LEU A 102 -1.69 -16.71 -6.77
N ALA A 103 -2.70 -17.58 -6.57
CA ALA A 103 -2.99 -18.18 -5.26
C ALA A 103 -1.88 -19.10 -4.76
N THR A 104 -1.10 -19.68 -5.68
CA THR A 104 0.01 -20.59 -5.39
C THR A 104 1.37 -19.92 -5.51
N MET A 105 1.42 -18.61 -5.68
CA MET A 105 2.66 -17.85 -5.80
C MET A 105 3.56 -18.07 -4.58
N PRO A 106 4.87 -18.36 -4.79
CA PRO A 106 5.82 -18.52 -3.70
C PRO A 106 5.89 -17.30 -2.78
N GLY A 107 6.04 -17.55 -1.47
CA GLY A 107 6.03 -16.51 -0.48
C GLY A 107 7.21 -15.49 -0.56
N ASP A 108 8.29 -15.86 -1.25
CA ASP A 108 9.46 -15.03 -1.51
C ASP A 108 9.31 -14.15 -2.77
N ARG A 109 8.17 -14.22 -3.46
CA ARG A 109 7.91 -13.48 -4.70
C ARG A 109 6.89 -12.38 -4.51
N CYS A 110 6.99 -11.38 -5.37
CA CYS A 110 6.02 -10.29 -5.47
C CYS A 110 5.79 -9.90 -6.93
N ILE A 111 4.67 -9.23 -7.16
CA ILE A 111 4.35 -8.61 -8.44
C ILE A 111 4.35 -7.11 -8.24
N LEU A 112 5.17 -6.41 -9.02
CA LEU A 112 5.22 -4.96 -9.05
C LEU A 112 4.61 -4.48 -10.36
N GLN A 113 3.64 -3.60 -10.28
CA GLN A 113 3.08 -2.90 -11.41
C GLN A 113 3.38 -1.41 -11.28
N LEU A 114 3.93 -0.83 -12.33
CA LEU A 114 4.15 0.60 -12.47
C LEU A 114 3.32 1.12 -13.64
N ARG A 115 2.77 2.30 -13.50
CA ARG A 115 2.00 2.93 -14.56
C ARG A 115 2.85 3.08 -15.83
N GLY A 116 2.33 2.58 -16.95
CA GLY A 116 3.00 2.67 -18.26
C GLY A 116 4.08 1.63 -18.51
N LEU A 117 4.30 0.69 -17.60
CA LEU A 117 5.25 -0.41 -17.76
C LEU A 117 4.55 -1.77 -17.64
N PRO A 118 5.08 -2.81 -18.31
CA PRO A 118 4.63 -4.18 -18.06
C PRO A 118 4.86 -4.57 -16.60
N PRO A 119 4.05 -5.48 -16.05
CA PRO A 119 4.22 -5.94 -14.68
C PRO A 119 5.52 -6.73 -14.51
N PHE A 120 6.14 -6.59 -13.35
CA PHE A 120 7.37 -7.28 -12.98
C PHE A 120 7.07 -8.39 -11.97
N TYR A 121 7.57 -9.59 -12.23
CA TYR A 121 7.60 -10.68 -11.27
C TYR A 121 8.99 -10.76 -10.64
N SER A 122 9.11 -10.41 -9.38
CA SER A 122 10.39 -10.19 -8.71
C SER A 122 10.49 -10.96 -7.39
N PRO A 123 11.69 -11.35 -6.96
CA PRO A 123 11.90 -11.77 -5.58
C PRO A 123 11.67 -10.61 -4.63
N LYS A 124 11.14 -10.90 -3.44
CA LYS A 124 11.06 -9.94 -2.35
C LYS A 124 12.46 -9.62 -1.86
N TYR A 125 12.65 -8.38 -1.42
CA TYR A 125 13.91 -7.96 -0.82
C TYR A 125 14.15 -8.73 0.50
N ASP A 126 15.34 -9.27 0.66
CA ASP A 126 15.74 -9.91 1.92
C ASP A 126 16.08 -8.83 2.96
N LEU A 127 15.24 -8.69 3.96
CA LEU A 127 15.37 -7.70 5.02
C LEU A 127 16.70 -7.80 5.78
N LYS A 128 17.31 -9.01 5.84
CA LYS A 128 18.60 -9.21 6.49
C LYS A 128 19.74 -8.47 5.82
N GLN A 129 19.61 -8.19 4.52
CA GLN A 129 20.60 -7.42 3.75
C GLN A 129 20.45 -5.91 3.93
N HIS A 130 19.37 -5.44 4.58
CA HIS A 130 19.15 -4.01 4.78
C HIS A 130 20.13 -3.45 5.82
N PRO A 131 20.80 -2.30 5.57
CA PRO A 131 21.77 -1.71 6.52
C PRO A 131 21.20 -1.49 7.91
N ASN A 132 19.92 -1.18 8.02
CA ASN A 132 19.22 -0.94 9.29
C ASN A 132 18.63 -2.20 9.93
N TYR A 133 18.83 -3.40 9.35
CA TYR A 133 18.32 -4.66 9.92
C TYR A 133 18.79 -4.85 11.38
N LYS A 134 20.04 -4.47 11.68
CA LYS A 134 20.63 -4.52 13.03
C LYS A 134 19.84 -3.78 14.12
N TYR A 135 18.96 -2.86 13.74
CA TYR A 135 18.10 -2.10 14.67
C TYR A 135 16.69 -2.66 14.80
N THR A 136 16.36 -3.71 14.07
CA THR A 136 15.04 -4.35 14.15
C THR A 136 14.99 -5.33 15.32
N ALA A 137 13.78 -5.55 15.86
CA ALA A 137 13.56 -6.54 16.90
C ALA A 137 13.87 -7.98 16.43
N GLU A 138 13.82 -8.26 15.12
CA GLU A 138 14.18 -9.56 14.56
C GLU A 138 15.69 -9.85 14.66
N ALA A 139 16.52 -8.82 14.58
CA ALA A 139 17.97 -8.98 14.72
C ALA A 139 18.38 -9.23 16.17
N ASP A 140 17.78 -8.53 17.12
CA ASP A 140 18.01 -8.70 18.57
C ASP A 140 16.76 -8.27 19.34
N GLN A 141 15.98 -9.25 19.78
CA GLN A 141 14.73 -9.02 20.49
C GLN A 141 14.90 -8.29 21.82
N VAL A 142 16.01 -8.55 22.54
CA VAL A 142 16.25 -7.95 23.86
C VAL A 142 16.70 -6.50 23.72
N LYS A 143 17.67 -6.25 22.84
CA LYS A 143 18.31 -4.96 22.69
C LYS A 143 17.45 -3.94 21.92
N ASN A 144 16.75 -4.42 20.90
CA ASN A 144 15.98 -3.58 20.00
C ASN A 144 14.47 -3.62 20.29
N ALA A 145 14.05 -4.25 21.39
CA ALA A 145 12.64 -4.25 21.79
C ALA A 145 12.13 -2.82 21.96
N PHE A 146 10.98 -2.54 21.34
CA PHE A 146 10.31 -1.26 21.51
C PHE A 146 9.82 -1.13 22.95
N SER A 147 10.23 -0.06 23.63
CA SER A 147 9.76 0.27 24.96
C SER A 147 9.06 1.63 24.94
N LEU A 148 7.76 1.60 25.25
CA LEU A 148 6.95 2.81 25.32
C LEU A 148 7.48 3.78 26.38
N ASP A 149 7.93 3.26 27.53
CA ASP A 149 8.47 4.06 28.63
C ASP A 149 9.72 4.84 28.21
N LYS A 150 10.60 4.22 27.43
CA LYS A 150 11.77 4.91 26.88
C LYS A 150 11.38 6.04 25.93
N LEU A 151 10.33 5.84 25.13
CA LEU A 151 9.83 6.85 24.21
C LEU A 151 9.20 8.04 24.97
N ILE A 152 8.36 7.76 25.96
CA ILE A 152 7.69 8.78 26.78
C ILE A 152 8.74 9.57 27.58
N ASN A 153 9.69 8.89 28.21
CA ASN A 153 10.75 9.56 28.94
C ASN A 153 11.68 10.39 28.05
N ARG A 154 11.92 9.96 26.80
CA ARG A 154 12.68 10.75 25.84
C ARG A 154 11.93 12.02 25.41
N ARG A 155 10.60 11.99 25.30
CA ARG A 155 9.77 13.17 25.01
C ARG A 155 9.61 14.09 26.21
N ARG A 156 9.60 13.53 27.45
CA ARG A 156 9.52 14.30 28.69
C ARG A 156 10.84 14.98 29.10
N ARG A 157 11.93 14.67 28.38
CA ARG A 157 13.20 15.42 28.50
C ARG A 157 13.42 16.17 27.18
N PRO A 158 12.67 17.25 26.89
CA PRO A 158 13.24 18.28 26.06
C PRO A 158 14.51 18.69 26.76
N GLY A 159 15.57 19.00 26.02
CA GLY A 159 16.81 19.51 26.62
C GLY A 159 16.51 20.88 27.25
N LEU A 160 15.83 20.84 28.37
CA LEU A 160 15.66 21.94 29.27
C LEU A 160 17.05 22.19 29.83
N ASN A 161 17.66 23.28 29.41
CA ASN A 161 18.76 23.85 30.16
C ASN A 161 18.34 23.85 31.62
N GLU A 162 19.27 23.58 32.51
CA GLU A 162 19.11 23.50 33.98
C GLU A 162 18.47 24.77 34.61
N ALA A 163 18.05 25.72 33.82
CA ALA A 163 17.42 27.01 34.20
C ALA A 163 15.89 27.03 34.08
N CYS A 164 15.22 25.93 33.74
CA CYS A 164 13.76 25.87 33.78
C CYS A 164 13.31 25.59 35.21
N GLU A 165 12.82 26.62 35.90
CA GLU A 165 12.09 26.45 37.14
C GLU A 165 10.80 25.66 36.86
N VAL A 166 10.69 24.47 37.48
CA VAL A 166 9.45 23.69 37.41
C VAL A 166 8.52 24.25 38.47
N TYR A 167 7.52 24.99 38.05
CA TYR A 167 6.43 25.36 38.96
C TYR A 167 5.51 24.16 39.11
N GLU A 168 5.50 23.55 40.30
CA GLU A 168 4.44 22.66 40.71
C GLU A 168 3.20 23.53 40.88
N ALA A 169 2.22 23.40 39.99
CA ALA A 169 0.91 23.95 40.21
C ALA A 169 0.24 23.17 41.32
N ASP A 170 0.38 23.66 42.55
CA ASP A 170 -0.49 23.25 43.64
C ASP A 170 -1.91 23.63 43.23
N GLY A 171 -2.80 22.65 43.16
CA GLY A 171 -4.13 22.74 42.60
C GLY A 171 -5.10 23.72 43.27
N THR A 172 -4.61 24.86 43.76
CA THR A 172 -5.37 25.90 44.42
C THR A 172 -5.53 27.19 43.60
N ASP A 173 -4.86 27.30 42.45
CA ASP A 173 -5.04 28.46 41.58
C ASP A 173 -6.12 28.19 40.52
N THR A 174 -7.36 28.27 40.94
CA THR A 174 -8.53 28.40 40.07
C THR A 174 -8.75 29.87 39.68
N GLY A 175 -7.69 30.58 39.33
CA GLY A 175 -7.81 31.85 38.62
C GLY A 175 -8.58 31.63 37.34
N PRO A 176 -9.44 32.57 36.89
CA PRO A 176 -10.11 32.42 35.62
C PRO A 176 -9.04 32.22 34.55
N ILE A 177 -9.10 31.10 33.85
CA ILE A 177 -8.34 30.89 32.62
C ILE A 177 -8.73 32.05 31.74
N GLY A 178 -7.81 33.01 31.56
CA GLY A 178 -8.03 34.05 30.60
C GLY A 178 -8.38 33.38 29.28
N GLU A 179 -9.41 33.88 28.63
CA GLU A 179 -9.73 33.51 27.25
C GLU A 179 -8.55 34.00 26.40
N ASP A 180 -7.48 33.22 26.40
CA ASP A 180 -6.41 33.35 25.41
C ASP A 180 -7.02 32.93 24.07
N GLU A 181 -7.29 33.92 23.23
CA GLU A 181 -7.88 33.83 21.88
C GLU A 181 -7.03 33.05 20.89
N ASP A 182 -5.98 32.32 21.33
CA ASP A 182 -5.04 31.60 20.47
C ASP A 182 -5.18 30.07 20.50
N ILE A 183 -6.26 29.52 21.07
CA ILE A 183 -6.59 28.13 20.85
C ILE A 183 -7.23 28.03 19.46
N LEU A 184 -6.43 27.69 18.46
CA LEU A 184 -6.90 27.31 17.13
C LEU A 184 -8.06 26.31 17.30
N ASN A 185 -9.27 26.82 17.13
CA ASN A 185 -10.48 26.02 17.19
C ASN A 185 -10.45 25.14 15.94
N TYR A 186 -10.39 23.84 16.15
CA TYR A 186 -10.34 22.85 15.06
C TYR A 186 -11.58 22.86 14.16
N ASP A 187 -12.61 23.60 14.56
CA ASP A 187 -13.85 23.76 13.80
C ASP A 187 -13.73 24.80 12.66
N ASP A 188 -12.66 25.63 12.64
CA ASP A 188 -12.44 26.67 11.62
C ASP A 188 -11.65 26.15 10.38
N VAL A 189 -11.32 24.86 10.33
CA VAL A 189 -10.55 24.27 9.20
C VAL A 189 -11.41 24.09 7.93
N ASP A 190 -12.71 24.30 8.02
CA ASP A 190 -13.64 24.17 6.88
C ASP A 190 -13.94 25.51 6.17
N ASP A 191 -13.27 26.58 6.51
CA ASP A 191 -13.42 27.86 5.79
C ASP A 191 -12.46 27.88 4.56
N PRO A 192 -13.00 27.77 3.33
CA PRO A 192 -12.21 27.78 2.11
C PRO A 192 -11.52 29.13 1.82
N ASP A 193 -11.86 30.20 2.55
CA ASP A 193 -11.34 31.55 2.35
C ASP A 193 -10.21 31.94 3.32
N ALA A 194 -9.79 31.03 4.21
CA ALA A 194 -8.74 31.31 5.20
C ALA A 194 -7.30 31.30 4.63
N TYR A 195 -7.14 31.09 3.32
CA TYR A 195 -5.83 31.07 2.66
C TYR A 195 -5.81 31.97 1.42
N VAL A 196 -5.94 33.27 1.63
CA VAL A 196 -5.62 34.30 0.62
C VAL A 196 -4.41 35.06 1.07
#